data_626ff8f5ff9d93ed01a32fe76ff14dd0
#
_entry.id   626ff8f5ff9d93ed01a32fe76ff14dd0
#
_cell.length_a   1.000
_cell.length_b   1.000
_cell.length_c   1.000
_cell.angle_alpha   90.00
_cell.angle_beta   90.00
_cell.angle_gamma   90.00
#
_symmetry.space_group_name_H-M   'P 1'
#
loop_
_entity.id
_entity.type
_entity.pdbx_description
1 polymer ?
#
loop_
_entity_poly.entity_id
_entity_poly.type
_entity_poly.pdbx_seq_one_letter_code
_entity_poly.pdbx_strand_id
1 'polypeptide(L)'
;QQKLAEKLRGELAVAKASSLKSLAETHPTAQTQILIAKMDEFVAPDALKVACESLLKSLGPDALVLLASASDDNTKVAIVCAAGDDAVKKGINAGKICGATAKACGGGGGGKPNFAQAGGRDASNLVEALATAKVNAFESLN
;
A
#
# COMPACT_ATOMS: atom_id res chain seq x y z
N GLN A 1 -13.20 -7.07 24.50
CA GLN A 1 -11.74 -7.20 24.56
C GLN A 1 -11.11 -7.40 23.21
N GLN A 2 -11.75 -8.14 22.30
CA GLN A 2 -11.27 -8.26 20.92
C GLN A 2 -11.24 -6.90 20.22
N LYS A 3 -12.27 -6.08 20.44
CA LYS A 3 -12.32 -4.73 19.87
C LYS A 3 -11.18 -3.85 20.35
N LEU A 4 -10.82 -3.96 21.63
CA LEU A 4 -9.70 -3.19 22.17
C LEU A 4 -8.37 -3.64 21.54
N ALA A 5 -8.17 -4.96 21.39
CA ALA A 5 -6.97 -5.49 20.76
C ALA A 5 -6.86 -5.06 19.30
N GLU A 6 -7.96 -5.07 18.55
CA GLU A 6 -7.99 -4.60 17.17
C GLU A 6 -7.67 -3.12 17.08
N LYS A 7 -8.22 -2.32 17.98
CA LYS A 7 -7.95 -0.88 18.03
C LYS A 7 -6.47 -0.61 18.31
N LEU A 8 -5.89 -1.32 19.29
CA LEU A 8 -4.48 -1.16 19.63
C LEU A 8 -3.56 -1.58 18.48
N ARG A 9 -3.92 -2.65 17.78
CA ARG A 9 -3.16 -3.08 16.59
C ARG A 9 -3.22 -2.03 15.49
N GLY A 10 -4.39 -1.44 15.27
CA GLY A 10 -4.56 -0.38 14.30
C GLY A 10 -3.75 0.86 14.65
N GLU A 11 -3.76 1.26 15.92
CA GLU A 11 -2.98 2.40 16.40
C GLU A 11 -1.48 2.14 16.25
N LEU A 12 -1.02 0.93 16.54
CA LEU A 12 0.37 0.56 16.38
C LEU A 12 0.77 0.58 14.91
N ALA A 13 -0.07 0.07 14.03
CA ALA A 13 0.18 0.09 12.58
C ALA A 13 0.28 1.53 12.06
N VAL A 14 -0.60 2.43 12.53
CA VAL A 14 -0.57 3.84 12.15
C VAL A 14 0.72 4.49 12.65
N ALA A 15 1.14 4.21 13.88
CA ALA A 15 2.37 4.76 14.44
C ALA A 15 3.59 4.30 13.65
N LYS A 16 3.64 3.02 13.28
CA LYS A 16 4.73 2.48 12.45
C LYS A 16 4.70 3.06 11.05
N ALA A 17 3.51 3.17 10.46
CA ALA A 17 3.35 3.73 9.12
C ALA A 17 3.75 5.20 9.08
N SER A 18 3.51 5.96 10.14
CA SER A 18 3.90 7.38 10.20
C SER A 18 5.40 7.57 9.99
N SER A 19 6.22 6.63 10.44
CA SER A 19 7.67 6.69 10.23
C SER A 19 8.03 6.46 8.76
N LEU A 20 7.16 5.84 7.98
CA LEU A 20 7.37 5.57 6.56
C LEU A 20 7.07 6.78 5.68
N LYS A 21 6.43 7.80 6.22
CA LYS A 21 6.07 8.99 5.44
C LYS A 21 7.29 9.62 4.77
N SER A 22 8.44 9.55 5.40
CA SER A 22 9.69 10.07 4.85
C SER A 22 10.15 9.34 3.60
N LEU A 23 9.60 8.14 3.33
CA LEU A 23 9.90 7.34 2.15
C LEU A 23 9.08 7.76 0.94
N ALA A 24 8.11 8.65 1.11
CA ALA A 24 7.29 9.14 0.00
C ALA A 24 8.18 9.85 -1.03
N GLU A 25 7.96 9.52 -2.30
CA GLU A 25 8.67 10.13 -3.41
C GLU A 25 7.70 10.96 -4.24
N THR A 26 8.17 12.08 -4.75
CA THR A 26 7.34 12.95 -5.58
C THR A 26 7.65 12.72 -7.05
N HIS A 27 6.61 12.50 -7.85
CA HIS A 27 6.77 12.34 -9.29
C HIS A 27 7.29 13.64 -9.90
N PRO A 28 8.32 13.59 -10.77
CA PRO A 28 8.98 14.81 -11.24
C PRO A 28 8.10 15.74 -12.07
N THR A 29 7.14 15.21 -12.81
CA THR A 29 6.24 16.03 -13.64
C THR A 29 4.85 16.19 -13.05
N ALA A 30 4.25 15.10 -12.57
CA ALA A 30 2.89 15.11 -12.03
C ALA A 30 2.82 15.67 -10.61
N GLN A 31 3.94 15.72 -9.90
CA GLN A 31 4.04 16.14 -8.51
C GLN A 31 3.21 15.31 -7.53
N THR A 32 2.74 14.16 -7.99
CA THR A 32 2.02 13.20 -7.15
C THR A 32 3.01 12.54 -6.19
N GLN A 33 2.65 12.47 -4.91
CA GLN A 33 3.47 11.79 -3.91
C GLN A 33 3.18 10.30 -3.94
N ILE A 34 4.22 9.49 -4.00
CA ILE A 34 4.10 8.04 -4.08
C ILE A 34 4.86 7.42 -2.91
N LEU A 35 4.14 6.71 -2.06
CA LEU A 35 4.73 5.99 -0.94
C LEU A 35 4.40 4.51 -1.09
N ILE A 36 5.43 3.71 -1.32
CA ILE A 36 5.32 2.25 -1.44
C ILE A 36 6.31 1.65 -0.46
N ALA A 37 5.79 0.92 0.53
CA ALA A 37 6.63 0.41 1.59
C ALA A 37 6.14 -0.94 2.11
N LYS A 38 7.07 -1.67 2.73
CA LYS A 38 6.79 -2.93 3.41
C LYS A 38 6.86 -2.67 4.91
N MET A 39 5.87 -3.19 5.64
CA MET A 39 5.89 -3.13 7.10
C MET A 39 6.91 -4.13 7.66
N ASP A 40 7.51 -3.81 8.79
CA ASP A 40 8.52 -4.67 9.45
C ASP A 40 7.93 -5.99 9.96
N GLU A 41 6.66 -5.98 10.34
CA GLU A 41 5.97 -7.13 10.88
C GLU A 41 4.71 -7.40 10.08
N PHE A 42 4.15 -8.61 10.24
CA PHE A 42 2.87 -8.88 9.61
C PHE A 42 1.79 -8.00 10.24
N VAL A 43 1.09 -7.27 9.40
CA VAL A 43 -0.04 -6.43 9.79
C VAL A 43 -1.26 -6.95 9.05
N ALA A 44 -2.31 -7.27 9.80
CA ALA A 44 -3.55 -7.77 9.21
C ALA A 44 -4.14 -6.74 8.22
N PRO A 45 -4.88 -7.18 7.20
CA PRO A 45 -5.43 -6.26 6.20
C PRO A 45 -6.22 -5.09 6.77
N ASP A 46 -7.01 -5.33 7.82
CA ASP A 46 -7.82 -4.28 8.44
C ASP A 46 -6.96 -3.17 9.05
N ALA A 47 -5.92 -3.55 9.78
CA ALA A 47 -5.00 -2.59 10.38
C ALA A 47 -4.15 -1.90 9.31
N LEU A 48 -3.76 -2.64 8.29
CA LEU A 48 -3.00 -2.10 7.16
C LEU A 48 -3.81 -1.05 6.42
N LYS A 49 -5.11 -1.28 6.25
CA LYS A 49 -6.03 -0.32 5.65
C LYS A 49 -6.07 0.99 6.43
N VAL A 50 -6.18 0.91 7.76
CA VAL A 50 -6.21 2.09 8.62
C VAL A 50 -4.92 2.89 8.48
N ALA A 51 -3.77 2.20 8.48
CA ALA A 51 -2.48 2.83 8.31
C ALA A 51 -2.37 3.53 6.95
N CYS A 52 -2.83 2.86 5.90
CA CYS A 52 -2.80 3.38 4.54
C CYS A 52 -3.65 4.64 4.41
N GLU A 53 -4.85 4.63 4.96
CA GLU A 53 -5.75 5.80 4.95
C GLU A 53 -5.16 6.97 5.74
N SER A 54 -4.53 6.69 6.87
CA SER A 54 -3.88 7.71 7.69
C SER A 54 -2.74 8.40 6.93
N LEU A 55 -1.90 7.61 6.26
CA LEU A 55 -0.82 8.15 5.44
C LEU A 55 -1.35 8.98 4.27
N LEU A 56 -2.39 8.50 3.64
CA LEU A 56 -3.00 9.23 2.51
C LEU A 56 -3.53 10.59 2.95
N LYS A 57 -4.16 10.66 4.12
CA LYS A 57 -4.60 11.95 4.68
C LYS A 57 -3.44 12.89 4.93
N SER A 58 -2.31 12.35 5.41
CA SER A 58 -1.12 13.16 5.68
C SER A 58 -0.48 13.69 4.40
N LEU A 59 -0.52 12.90 3.32
CA LEU A 59 0.08 13.26 2.04
C LEU A 59 -0.82 14.14 1.18
N GLY A 60 -2.14 14.07 1.40
CA GLY A 60 -3.12 14.86 0.67
C GLY A 60 -3.76 14.13 -0.51
N PRO A 61 -4.63 14.82 -1.28
CA PRO A 61 -5.39 14.17 -2.35
C PRO A 61 -4.57 13.79 -3.58
N ASP A 62 -3.36 14.32 -3.72
CA ASP A 62 -2.48 13.99 -4.85
C ASP A 62 -1.39 13.05 -4.39
N ALA A 63 -1.80 11.84 -4.00
CA ALA A 63 -0.88 10.85 -3.44
C ALA A 63 -1.37 9.43 -3.69
N LEU A 64 -0.41 8.51 -3.70
CA LEU A 64 -0.63 7.08 -3.75
C LEU A 64 0.11 6.45 -2.58
N VAL A 65 -0.57 5.61 -1.80
CA VAL A 65 0.05 4.86 -0.72
C VAL A 65 -0.21 3.38 -0.95
N LEU A 66 0.84 2.59 -0.99
CA LEU A 66 0.78 1.13 -1.04
C LEU A 66 1.58 0.58 0.12
N LEU A 67 0.91 -0.15 1.01
CA LEU A 67 1.56 -0.82 2.12
C LEU A 67 1.39 -2.32 1.98
N ALA A 68 2.47 -3.04 2.24
CA ALA A 68 2.49 -4.49 2.21
C ALA A 68 3.05 -5.03 3.51
N SER A 69 2.55 -6.17 3.94
CA SER A 69 3.11 -6.89 5.09
C SER A 69 3.16 -8.37 4.78
N ALA A 70 4.12 -9.05 5.40
CA ALA A 70 4.30 -10.48 5.21
C ALA A 70 4.50 -11.16 6.55
N SER A 71 4.00 -12.39 6.67
CA SER A 71 4.22 -13.22 7.85
C SER A 71 5.68 -13.66 7.92
N ASP A 72 6.13 -14.04 9.12
CA ASP A 72 7.52 -14.44 9.35
C ASP A 72 7.91 -15.65 8.49
N ASP A 73 6.97 -16.54 8.21
CA ASP A 73 7.22 -17.74 7.40
C ASP A 73 7.02 -17.50 5.90
N ASN A 74 6.76 -16.25 5.49
CA ASN A 74 6.57 -15.83 4.09
C ASN A 74 5.41 -16.52 3.37
N THR A 75 4.43 -17.06 4.12
CA THR A 75 3.29 -17.77 3.52
C THR A 75 2.06 -16.89 3.37
N LYS A 76 2.06 -15.71 3.99
CA LYS A 76 0.94 -14.77 3.90
C LYS A 76 1.45 -13.38 3.58
N VAL A 77 0.84 -12.76 2.59
CA VAL A 77 1.13 -11.38 2.21
C VAL A 77 -0.18 -10.62 2.21
N ALA A 78 -0.19 -9.46 2.86
CA ALA A 78 -1.32 -8.54 2.82
C ALA A 78 -0.87 -7.26 2.13
N ILE A 79 -1.66 -6.77 1.19
CA ILE A 79 -1.36 -5.58 0.40
C ILE A 79 -2.57 -4.67 0.42
N VAL A 80 -2.37 -3.41 0.76
CA VAL A 80 -3.42 -2.39 0.68
C VAL A 80 -2.86 -1.19 -0.07
N CYS A 81 -3.64 -0.69 -1.01
CA CYS A 81 -3.26 0.45 -1.83
C CYS A 81 -4.38 1.47 -1.83
N ALA A 82 -4.05 2.72 -1.58
CA ALA A 82 -5.02 3.81 -1.60
C ALA A 82 -4.46 4.98 -2.38
N ALA A 83 -5.31 5.64 -3.14
CA ALA A 83 -4.93 6.80 -3.94
C ALA A 83 -5.92 7.93 -3.71
N GLY A 84 -5.43 9.16 -3.65
CA GLY A 84 -6.27 10.33 -3.55
C GLY A 84 -6.95 10.65 -4.87
N ASP A 85 -8.01 11.46 -4.81
CA ASP A 85 -8.82 11.77 -6.00
C ASP A 85 -7.99 12.43 -7.10
N ASP A 86 -7.08 13.33 -6.75
CA ASP A 86 -6.24 14.01 -7.73
C ASP A 86 -5.26 13.07 -8.41
N ALA A 87 -4.70 12.11 -7.64
CA ALA A 87 -3.82 11.10 -8.20
C ALA A 87 -4.57 10.19 -9.19
N VAL A 88 -5.79 9.81 -8.85
CA VAL A 88 -6.64 9.00 -9.73
C VAL A 88 -6.92 9.75 -11.04
N LYS A 89 -7.21 11.03 -10.96
CA LYS A 89 -7.46 11.85 -12.14
C LYS A 89 -6.23 11.94 -13.05
N LYS A 90 -5.04 11.84 -12.49
CA LYS A 90 -3.78 11.89 -13.25
C LYS A 90 -3.40 10.54 -13.88
N GLY A 91 -4.12 9.48 -13.58
CA GLY A 91 -3.90 8.17 -14.18
C GLY A 91 -3.58 7.04 -13.22
N ILE A 92 -3.45 7.32 -11.93
CA ILE A 92 -3.21 6.29 -10.92
C ILE A 92 -4.45 5.39 -10.79
N ASN A 93 -4.20 4.08 -10.75
CA ASN A 93 -5.25 3.09 -10.53
C ASN A 93 -4.78 2.10 -9.46
N ALA A 94 -5.24 2.31 -8.24
CA ALA A 94 -4.84 1.48 -7.09
C ALA A 94 -5.19 0.01 -7.32
N GLY A 95 -6.33 -0.28 -7.94
CA GLY A 95 -6.73 -1.65 -8.23
C GLY A 95 -5.76 -2.39 -9.12
N LYS A 96 -5.30 -1.74 -10.19
CA LYS A 96 -4.33 -2.35 -11.11
C LYS A 96 -2.96 -2.56 -10.45
N ILE A 97 -2.50 -1.55 -9.72
CA ILE A 97 -1.19 -1.61 -9.05
C ILE A 97 -1.22 -2.70 -7.98
N CYS A 98 -2.25 -2.73 -7.17
CA CYS A 98 -2.42 -3.71 -6.11
C CYS A 98 -2.52 -5.13 -6.69
N GLY A 99 -3.31 -5.32 -7.73
CA GLY A 99 -3.49 -6.60 -8.39
C GLY A 99 -2.21 -7.14 -9.00
N ALA A 100 -1.44 -6.29 -9.68
CA ALA A 100 -0.17 -6.69 -10.27
C ALA A 100 0.85 -7.09 -9.19
N THR A 101 0.88 -6.33 -8.09
CA THR A 101 1.76 -6.64 -6.95
C THR A 101 1.39 -7.98 -6.33
N ALA A 102 0.10 -8.23 -6.16
CA ALA A 102 -0.38 -9.48 -5.57
C ALA A 102 -0.07 -10.68 -6.47
N LYS A 103 -0.20 -10.54 -7.78
CA LYS A 103 0.15 -11.62 -8.73
C LYS A 103 1.61 -12.03 -8.59
N ALA A 104 2.51 -11.06 -8.42
CA ALA A 104 3.92 -11.34 -8.24
C ALA A 104 4.18 -12.12 -6.95
N CYS A 105 3.27 -12.03 -5.97
CA CYS A 105 3.35 -12.76 -4.69
C CYS A 105 2.52 -14.05 -4.70
N GLY A 106 2.11 -14.52 -5.85
CA GLY A 106 1.35 -15.77 -5.96
C GLY A 106 -0.10 -15.66 -5.52
N GLY A 107 -0.64 -14.46 -5.52
CA GLY A 107 -2.02 -14.22 -5.12
C GLY A 107 -2.80 -13.38 -6.12
N GLY A 108 -3.74 -12.65 -5.63
CA GLY A 108 -4.55 -11.78 -6.44
C GLY A 108 -5.44 -10.89 -5.60
N GLY A 109 -6.09 -9.98 -6.28
CA GLY A 109 -6.99 -9.04 -5.65
C GLY A 109 -7.15 -7.84 -6.56
N GLY A 110 -7.61 -6.77 -6.00
CA GLY A 110 -7.85 -5.55 -6.71
C GLY A 110 -8.94 -4.75 -6.02
N GLY A 111 -9.49 -3.81 -6.72
CA GLY A 111 -10.54 -2.96 -6.17
C GLY A 111 -10.81 -1.78 -7.08
N LYS A 112 -11.11 -0.67 -6.46
CA LYS A 112 -11.42 0.57 -7.15
C LYS A 112 -10.13 1.34 -7.49
N PRO A 113 -10.19 2.30 -8.41
CA PRO A 113 -9.02 3.12 -8.71
C PRO A 113 -8.45 3.90 -7.51
N ASN A 114 -9.30 4.22 -6.54
CA ASN A 114 -8.90 4.98 -5.35
C ASN A 114 -8.60 4.12 -4.11
N PHE A 115 -8.97 2.84 -4.15
CA PHE A 115 -8.73 1.93 -3.03
C PHE A 115 -8.77 0.48 -3.48
N ALA A 116 -7.78 -0.29 -3.07
CA ALA A 116 -7.72 -1.71 -3.37
C ALA A 116 -7.02 -2.46 -2.26
N GLN A 117 -7.32 -3.73 -2.13
CA GLN A 117 -6.60 -4.61 -1.24
C GLN A 117 -6.48 -5.99 -1.87
N ALA A 118 -5.40 -6.68 -1.55
CA ALA A 118 -5.08 -7.95 -2.13
C ALA A 118 -4.26 -8.77 -1.14
N GLY A 119 -4.01 -10.00 -1.50
CA GLY A 119 -3.18 -10.88 -0.70
C GLY A 119 -2.38 -11.81 -1.58
N GLY A 120 -1.34 -12.39 -1.01
CA GLY A 120 -0.49 -13.35 -1.70
C GLY A 120 -0.13 -14.49 -0.77
N ARG A 121 0.50 -15.50 -1.34
CA ARG A 121 0.91 -16.71 -0.61
C ARG A 121 2.41 -16.85 -0.49
N ASP A 122 3.16 -15.98 -1.15
CA ASP A 122 4.62 -16.08 -1.21
C ASP A 122 5.23 -14.70 -1.16
N ALA A 123 5.92 -14.42 -0.06
CA ALA A 123 6.57 -13.14 0.16
C ALA A 123 7.99 -13.08 -0.42
N SER A 124 8.49 -14.17 -1.00
CA SER A 124 9.87 -14.21 -1.51
C SER A 124 10.12 -13.17 -2.60
N ASN A 125 9.09 -12.82 -3.37
CA ASN A 125 9.18 -11.82 -4.45
C ASN A 125 8.60 -10.46 -4.05
N LEU A 126 8.28 -10.26 -2.76
CA LEU A 126 7.58 -9.05 -2.33
C LEU A 126 8.38 -7.78 -2.62
N VAL A 127 9.69 -7.79 -2.36
CA VAL A 127 10.53 -6.61 -2.61
C VAL A 127 10.53 -6.25 -4.09
N GLU A 128 10.67 -7.24 -4.96
CA GLU A 128 10.61 -7.02 -6.41
C GLU A 128 9.22 -6.55 -6.86
N ALA A 129 8.18 -7.12 -6.25
CA ALA A 129 6.80 -6.73 -6.54
C ALA A 129 6.55 -5.27 -6.18
N LEU A 130 7.08 -4.81 -5.05
CA LEU A 130 6.96 -3.41 -4.64
C LEU A 130 7.75 -2.48 -5.57
N ALA A 131 8.93 -2.89 -6.01
CA ALA A 131 9.70 -2.12 -6.98
C ALA A 131 8.94 -1.98 -8.31
N THR A 132 8.32 -3.06 -8.78
CA THR A 132 7.49 -3.06 -9.99
C THR A 132 6.26 -2.16 -9.80
N ALA A 133 5.63 -2.20 -8.63
CA ALA A 133 4.49 -1.34 -8.31
C ALA A 133 4.87 0.13 -8.42
N LYS A 134 6.05 0.49 -7.93
CA LYS A 134 6.56 1.86 -8.01
C LYS A 134 6.74 2.30 -9.46
N VAL A 135 7.36 1.46 -10.29
CA VAL A 135 7.54 1.73 -11.71
C VAL A 135 6.18 1.92 -12.40
N ASN A 136 5.23 1.03 -12.12
CA ASN A 136 3.88 1.11 -12.69
C ASN A 136 3.18 2.42 -12.28
N ALA A 137 3.34 2.83 -11.02
CA ALA A 137 2.75 4.08 -10.55
C ALA A 137 3.36 5.29 -11.26
N PHE A 138 4.68 5.33 -11.40
CA PHE A 138 5.35 6.43 -12.09
C PHE A 138 4.96 6.48 -13.57
N GLU A 139 4.88 5.35 -14.23
CA GLU A 139 4.49 5.28 -15.65
C GLU A 139 3.04 5.71 -15.86
N SER A 140 2.15 5.41 -14.90
CA SER A 140 0.74 5.78 -14.99
C SER A 140 0.52 7.28 -14.96
N LEU A 141 1.47 8.04 -14.43
CA LEU A 141 1.39 9.50 -14.29
C LEU A 141 1.97 10.27 -15.47
N ASN A 142 2.55 9.57 -16.41
CA ASN A 142 3.12 10.22 -17.60
C ASN A 142 2.05 10.48 -18.71
#